data_f545e256335c7a68027e8ea3b580fc54
#
_entry.id   f545e256335c7a68027e8ea3b580fc54
#
_cell.length_a   1.000
_cell.length_b   1.000
_cell.length_c   1.000
_cell.angle_alpha   90.00
_cell.angle_beta   90.00
_cell.angle_gamma   90.00
#
_symmetry.space_group_name_H-M   'P 1'
#
loop_
_entity.id
_entity.type
_entity.pdbx_description
1 polymer ?
#
loop_
_entity_poly.entity_id
_entity_poly.type
_entity_poly.pdbx_seq_one_letter_code
_entity_poly.pdbx_strand_id
1 'polypeptide(L)'
;MKKVNTAAFALSIATLSAMVQAEPTSQAFVPTELSSKSAQGEANGFFEDQHLTGTTRNWYANELARRDTSFSYRKGGDTPTPTSRRINWVQGTIVDYTSGFTQGTVGFSTELALYNAIALDRDRKDMAGGSNRTLTENDGDAVGQWSKMGLANVKARISNTTLTGGRQSVNTPVIAYIGNRALPSSFNGFALKSDEFNNLSFQAGSFDRVSPRTEQSLTKFRSEYASTTAFADRIDMAGVDYKPFESLTTSFYASNVEDFWHQYYFAFTHELGDTDVLGLSTNLNYYKTKDAGQRKLGPIDNDTYSLSFTATHQAHSLTLAYQEVEGDEYFDYAHETNAIFLANSLLSDFNGPNEKSLQIGYVLNMAEYGVPGLKFNVYQARGWGIDGTHYKGTAYDVKSMDGESHYEYGVGTSYTVQDGPLKATAVRATYTTHRASEFQADGSLNEFRLVTTIAFNIL
;
A
#
# COMPACT_ATOMS: atom_id res chain seq x y z
N MET A 1 -20.14 34.48 -6.64
CA MET A 1 -19.59 33.51 -5.70
C MET A 1 -19.28 32.25 -6.49
N LYS A 2 -18.01 32.01 -6.83
CA LYS A 2 -17.56 30.79 -7.54
C LYS A 2 -17.49 29.66 -6.50
N LYS A 3 -18.16 28.54 -6.74
CA LYS A 3 -18.01 27.33 -5.94
C LYS A 3 -16.56 26.87 -6.06
N VAL A 4 -15.82 26.92 -4.97
CA VAL A 4 -14.47 26.38 -4.86
C VAL A 4 -14.57 24.87 -4.94
N ASN A 5 -13.91 24.26 -5.90
CA ASN A 5 -13.87 22.81 -6.07
C ASN A 5 -12.96 22.19 -5.01
N THR A 6 -13.52 21.79 -3.88
CA THR A 6 -12.85 21.10 -2.74
C THR A 6 -12.22 19.76 -3.15
N ALA A 7 -12.60 19.19 -4.29
CA ALA A 7 -12.05 17.93 -4.80
C ALA A 7 -10.56 17.96 -5.17
N ALA A 8 -9.97 19.14 -5.35
CA ALA A 8 -8.55 19.29 -5.74
C ALA A 8 -7.58 19.16 -4.55
N PHE A 9 -8.05 19.38 -3.31
CA PHE A 9 -7.20 19.41 -2.13
C PHE A 9 -6.82 18.01 -1.63
N ALA A 10 -7.77 17.07 -1.62
CA ALA A 10 -7.52 15.68 -1.19
C ALA A 10 -6.49 14.93 -2.08
N LEU A 11 -6.30 15.40 -3.33
CA LEU A 11 -5.40 14.75 -4.28
C LEU A 11 -3.92 15.11 -4.07
N SER A 12 -3.61 16.20 -3.35
CA SER A 12 -2.23 16.69 -3.22
C SER A 12 -1.44 16.05 -2.07
N ILE A 13 -2.11 15.55 -1.02
CA ILE A 13 -1.45 15.03 0.18
C ILE A 13 -1.07 13.55 0.03
N ALA A 14 -1.90 12.78 -0.67
CA ALA A 14 -1.59 11.39 -1.03
C ALA A 14 -0.35 11.25 -1.96
N THR A 15 0.23 12.37 -2.42
CA THR A 15 1.21 12.36 -3.51
C THR A 15 2.66 12.14 -3.06
N LEU A 16 3.06 12.45 -1.81
CA LEU A 16 4.44 12.27 -1.41
C LEU A 16 4.74 10.79 -1.13
N SER A 17 3.94 10.14 -0.30
CA SER A 17 4.04 8.70 -0.04
C SER A 17 3.71 7.87 -1.29
N ALA A 18 2.72 8.32 -2.10
CA ALA A 18 2.36 7.68 -3.36
C ALA A 18 3.40 7.83 -4.47
N MET A 19 4.30 8.81 -4.41
CA MET A 19 5.38 8.96 -5.40
C MET A 19 6.56 8.04 -5.12
N VAL A 20 6.74 7.61 -3.90
CA VAL A 20 7.80 6.65 -3.51
C VAL A 20 7.28 5.23 -3.62
N GLN A 21 6.07 4.97 -3.19
CA GLN A 21 5.38 3.69 -3.36
C GLN A 21 4.40 3.73 -4.54
N ALA A 22 4.12 2.59 -5.12
CA ALA A 22 3.44 2.47 -6.42
C ALA A 22 1.93 2.67 -6.40
N GLU A 23 1.28 2.90 -5.27
CA GLU A 23 -0.17 3.14 -5.18
C GLU A 23 -0.49 4.06 -3.99
N PRO A 24 -1.60 4.80 -4.01
CA PRO A 24 -1.98 5.63 -2.89
C PRO A 24 -2.21 4.77 -1.65
N THR A 25 -1.34 4.94 -0.66
CA THR A 25 -1.40 4.20 0.60
C THR A 25 -2.55 4.64 1.50
N SER A 26 -3.04 5.84 1.30
CA SER A 26 -4.27 6.30 1.92
C SER A 26 -5.15 6.95 0.86
N GLN A 27 -6.18 6.27 0.41
CA GLN A 27 -7.30 7.02 -0.13
C GLN A 27 -7.94 7.72 1.08
N ALA A 28 -7.80 9.05 1.13
CA ALA A 28 -8.55 9.83 2.08
C ALA A 28 -10.02 9.43 1.97
N PHE A 29 -10.66 9.16 3.10
CA PHE A 29 -12.10 8.91 3.15
C PHE A 29 -12.79 10.08 2.46
N VAL A 30 -13.44 9.80 1.32
CA VAL A 30 -14.29 10.76 0.64
C VAL A 30 -15.72 10.47 1.11
N PRO A 31 -16.33 11.36 1.91
CA PRO A 31 -17.71 11.16 2.33
C PRO A 31 -18.59 11.09 1.10
N THR A 32 -19.43 10.07 1.04
CA THR A 32 -20.51 10.02 0.07
C THR A 32 -21.56 11.04 0.50
N GLU A 33 -21.77 12.10 -0.27
CA GLU A 33 -23.02 12.88 -0.09
C GLU A 33 -24.18 11.96 -0.39
N LEU A 34 -25.01 11.68 0.62
CA LEU A 34 -26.20 10.86 0.42
C LEU A 34 -27.15 11.60 -0.52
N SER A 35 -27.33 11.01 -1.69
CA SER A 35 -28.42 11.36 -2.61
C SER A 35 -29.77 11.17 -1.91
N SER A 36 -30.81 11.80 -2.40
CA SER A 36 -32.19 11.57 -1.95
C SER A 36 -32.63 10.11 -2.14
N LYS A 37 -31.92 9.33 -2.95
CA LYS A 37 -32.05 7.88 -3.12
C LYS A 37 -30.79 7.19 -2.62
N SER A 38 -30.97 6.01 -2.03
CA SER A 38 -29.84 5.16 -1.66
C SER A 38 -29.10 4.65 -2.90
N ALA A 39 -27.85 4.24 -2.74
CA ALA A 39 -27.07 3.64 -3.82
C ALA A 39 -27.79 2.43 -4.47
N GLN A 40 -28.52 1.62 -3.66
CA GLN A 40 -29.35 0.54 -4.19
C GLN A 40 -30.56 1.07 -4.96
N GLY A 41 -31.14 2.17 -4.52
CA GLY A 41 -32.26 2.82 -5.21
C GLY A 41 -31.90 3.47 -6.55
N GLU A 42 -30.61 3.71 -6.79
CA GLU A 42 -30.07 4.26 -8.04
C GLU A 42 -29.55 3.17 -9.01
N ALA A 43 -29.63 1.89 -8.64
CA ALA A 43 -29.18 0.79 -9.50
C ALA A 43 -30.05 0.70 -10.76
N ASN A 44 -29.42 0.77 -11.94
CA ASN A 44 -30.13 0.65 -13.22
C ASN A 44 -30.30 -0.82 -13.63
N GLY A 45 -29.36 -1.71 -13.26
CA GLY A 45 -29.45 -3.13 -13.53
C GLY A 45 -28.09 -3.82 -13.66
N PHE A 46 -28.13 -5.14 -13.70
CA PHE A 46 -26.91 -5.98 -13.73
C PHE A 46 -26.06 -5.76 -14.98
N PHE A 47 -26.70 -5.61 -16.13
CA PHE A 47 -26.03 -5.38 -17.42
C PHE A 47 -25.98 -3.91 -17.82
N GLU A 48 -26.87 -3.09 -17.30
CA GLU A 48 -26.99 -1.66 -17.60
C GLU A 48 -25.83 -0.84 -17.03
N ASP A 49 -25.37 -1.22 -15.83
CA ASP A 49 -24.28 -0.55 -15.12
C ASP A 49 -22.99 -1.40 -15.16
N GLN A 50 -22.85 -2.33 -16.11
CA GLN A 50 -21.65 -3.15 -16.22
C GLN A 50 -20.47 -2.37 -16.80
N HIS A 51 -19.27 -2.76 -16.38
CA HIS A 51 -18.01 -2.24 -16.87
C HIS A 51 -17.02 -3.36 -17.17
N LEU A 52 -16.33 -3.26 -18.30
CA LEU A 52 -15.18 -4.09 -18.63
C LEU A 52 -14.00 -3.17 -18.88
N THR A 53 -13.02 -3.21 -17.99
CA THR A 53 -11.84 -2.37 -18.05
C THR A 53 -10.58 -3.18 -18.22
N GLY A 54 -9.55 -2.55 -18.72
CA GLY A 54 -8.21 -3.14 -18.80
C GLY A 54 -7.17 -2.20 -18.22
N THR A 55 -6.19 -2.76 -17.56
CA THR A 55 -4.99 -2.03 -17.13
C THR A 55 -3.76 -2.85 -17.51
N THR A 56 -2.80 -2.22 -18.16
CA THR A 56 -1.51 -2.85 -18.40
C THR A 56 -0.41 -1.99 -17.79
N ARG A 57 0.52 -2.66 -17.07
CA ARG A 57 1.61 -2.01 -16.34
C ARG A 57 2.94 -2.61 -16.72
N ASN A 58 3.82 -1.79 -17.26
CA ASN A 58 5.23 -2.12 -17.40
C ASN A 58 5.94 -1.69 -16.11
N TRP A 59 6.48 -2.64 -15.37
CA TRP A 59 7.15 -2.39 -14.12
C TRP A 59 8.60 -2.84 -14.22
N TYR A 60 9.52 -1.90 -14.13
CA TYR A 60 10.96 -2.11 -14.15
C TYR A 60 11.59 -1.59 -12.88
N ALA A 61 12.41 -2.40 -12.22
CA ALA A 61 13.24 -1.98 -11.09
C ALA A 61 14.64 -2.58 -11.24
N ASN A 62 15.67 -1.75 -11.03
CA ASN A 62 17.06 -2.14 -10.99
C ASN A 62 17.65 -1.74 -9.63
N GLU A 63 17.98 -2.73 -8.84
CA GLU A 63 18.52 -2.57 -7.49
C GLU A 63 19.99 -2.99 -7.49
N LEU A 64 20.82 -2.13 -6.93
CA LEU A 64 22.28 -2.35 -6.77
C LEU A 64 22.62 -2.35 -5.28
N ALA A 65 23.00 -3.49 -4.75
CA ALA A 65 23.51 -3.63 -3.39
C ALA A 65 24.78 -2.80 -3.21
N ARG A 66 24.97 -2.24 -2.03
CA ARG A 66 26.09 -1.40 -1.65
C ARG A 66 26.65 -1.84 -0.32
N ARG A 67 27.89 -1.49 -0.06
CA ARG A 67 28.62 -1.90 1.15
C ARG A 67 28.60 -3.42 1.29
N ASP A 68 28.30 -3.94 2.45
CA ASP A 68 28.27 -5.38 2.78
C ASP A 68 26.93 -6.05 2.41
N THR A 69 25.97 -5.30 1.85
CA THR A 69 24.68 -5.84 1.40
C THR A 69 24.87 -6.68 0.13
N SER A 70 24.18 -7.81 0.06
CA SER A 70 24.09 -8.64 -1.13
C SER A 70 22.69 -9.21 -1.30
N PHE A 71 22.30 -9.40 -2.56
CA PHE A 71 21.13 -10.22 -2.91
C PHE A 71 21.58 -11.67 -3.10
N SER A 72 20.64 -12.59 -3.12
CA SER A 72 20.91 -13.98 -3.45
C SER A 72 19.93 -14.50 -4.49
N TYR A 73 20.38 -15.42 -5.32
CA TYR A 73 19.52 -16.18 -6.21
C TYR A 73 19.77 -17.67 -6.03
N ARG A 74 18.74 -18.48 -6.30
CA ARG A 74 18.82 -19.93 -6.31
C ARG A 74 18.63 -20.46 -7.74
N LYS A 75 19.27 -21.55 -8.03
CA LYS A 75 19.10 -22.28 -9.28
C LYS A 75 18.68 -23.70 -8.92
N GLY A 76 17.37 -24.02 -9.13
CA GLY A 76 16.90 -25.40 -9.01
C GLY A 76 17.10 -26.04 -7.65
N GLY A 77 16.85 -25.34 -6.53
CA GLY A 77 17.03 -25.87 -5.17
C GLY A 77 18.47 -25.84 -4.64
N ASP A 78 19.42 -25.28 -5.40
CA ASP A 78 20.83 -25.13 -5.01
C ASP A 78 21.04 -24.13 -3.87
N THR A 79 22.23 -24.11 -3.31
CA THR A 79 22.70 -23.13 -2.34
C THR A 79 22.54 -21.71 -2.90
N PRO A 80 22.01 -20.75 -2.15
CA PRO A 80 21.88 -19.37 -2.60
C PRO A 80 23.23 -18.79 -3.04
N THR A 81 23.27 -18.20 -4.22
CA THR A 81 24.48 -17.55 -4.76
C THR A 81 24.34 -16.04 -4.60
N PRO A 82 25.33 -15.36 -3.98
CA PRO A 82 25.29 -13.92 -3.79
C PRO A 82 25.43 -13.16 -5.12
N THR A 83 24.76 -12.03 -5.23
CA THR A 83 24.88 -11.07 -6.34
C THR A 83 24.70 -9.65 -5.83
N SER A 84 25.36 -8.69 -6.47
CA SER A 84 25.25 -7.28 -6.13
C SER A 84 24.13 -6.55 -6.90
N ARG A 85 23.48 -7.21 -7.87
CA ARG A 85 22.45 -6.62 -8.72
C ARG A 85 21.21 -7.49 -8.75
N ARG A 86 20.03 -6.83 -8.76
CA ARG A 86 18.73 -7.46 -8.97
C ARG A 86 17.92 -6.59 -9.93
N ILE A 87 17.52 -7.17 -11.06
CA ILE A 87 16.62 -6.55 -12.03
C ILE A 87 15.30 -7.29 -12.01
N ASN A 88 14.22 -6.53 -11.94
CA ASN A 88 12.87 -7.02 -12.08
C ASN A 88 12.19 -6.24 -13.21
N TRP A 89 11.86 -6.89 -14.30
CA TRP A 89 11.16 -6.29 -15.43
C TRP A 89 9.99 -7.16 -15.82
N VAL A 90 8.79 -6.66 -15.53
CA VAL A 90 7.54 -7.42 -15.68
C VAL A 90 6.50 -6.58 -16.42
N GLN A 91 5.78 -7.21 -17.33
CA GLN A 91 4.54 -6.70 -17.88
C GLN A 91 3.37 -7.35 -17.14
N GLY A 92 2.63 -6.57 -16.36
CA GLY A 92 1.37 -6.98 -15.74
C GLY A 92 0.19 -6.52 -16.59
N THR A 93 -0.85 -7.35 -16.71
CA THR A 93 -2.10 -6.98 -17.37
C THR A 93 -3.27 -7.48 -16.55
N ILE A 94 -4.23 -6.61 -16.34
CA ILE A 94 -5.50 -6.89 -15.63
C ILE A 94 -6.63 -6.64 -16.61
N VAL A 95 -7.57 -7.58 -16.70
CA VAL A 95 -8.87 -7.40 -17.34
C VAL A 95 -9.93 -7.61 -16.27
N ASP A 96 -10.68 -6.57 -15.98
CA ASP A 96 -11.66 -6.52 -14.89
C ASP A 96 -13.07 -6.30 -15.43
N TYR A 97 -13.95 -7.24 -15.11
CA TYR A 97 -15.38 -7.15 -15.35
C TYR A 97 -16.11 -6.93 -14.02
N THR A 98 -16.87 -5.87 -13.93
CA THR A 98 -17.79 -5.59 -12.83
C THR A 98 -19.19 -5.40 -13.39
N SER A 99 -20.15 -6.21 -12.93
CA SER A 99 -21.57 -6.00 -13.27
C SER A 99 -22.16 -4.83 -12.51
N GLY A 100 -23.26 -4.26 -12.99
CA GLY A 100 -24.14 -3.43 -12.16
C GLY A 100 -24.81 -4.24 -11.04
N PHE A 101 -25.51 -3.55 -10.14
CA PHE A 101 -26.37 -4.20 -9.16
C PHE A 101 -27.75 -4.46 -9.78
N THR A 102 -28.31 -5.64 -9.54
CA THR A 102 -29.70 -5.90 -9.88
C THR A 102 -30.64 -4.91 -9.16
N GLN A 103 -31.74 -4.56 -9.79
CA GLN A 103 -32.77 -3.70 -9.19
C GLN A 103 -33.51 -4.40 -8.04
N GLY A 104 -34.23 -3.64 -7.23
CA GLY A 104 -35.04 -4.13 -6.11
C GLY A 104 -34.46 -3.71 -4.76
N THR A 105 -35.07 -4.18 -3.67
CA THR A 105 -34.65 -3.85 -2.30
C THR A 105 -33.27 -4.40 -1.97
N VAL A 106 -32.96 -5.58 -2.50
CA VAL A 106 -31.64 -6.22 -2.41
C VAL A 106 -31.07 -6.35 -3.81
N GLY A 107 -29.95 -5.72 -4.07
CA GLY A 107 -29.22 -5.85 -5.34
C GLY A 107 -28.06 -6.83 -5.24
N PHE A 108 -27.79 -7.52 -6.33
CA PHE A 108 -26.62 -8.42 -6.46
C PHE A 108 -25.74 -7.96 -7.61
N SER A 109 -24.44 -8.04 -7.40
CA SER A 109 -23.40 -7.74 -8.40
C SER A 109 -22.28 -8.76 -8.31
N THR A 110 -21.46 -8.87 -9.35
CA THR A 110 -20.25 -9.70 -9.37
C THR A 110 -19.07 -8.92 -9.94
N GLU A 111 -17.87 -9.26 -9.48
CA GLU A 111 -16.62 -8.73 -9.99
C GLU A 111 -15.65 -9.88 -10.26
N LEU A 112 -15.09 -9.88 -11.48
CA LEU A 112 -14.14 -10.90 -11.95
C LEU A 112 -12.97 -10.22 -12.63
N ALA A 113 -11.75 -10.39 -12.09
CA ALA A 113 -10.55 -9.83 -12.69
C ALA A 113 -9.52 -10.92 -13.01
N LEU A 114 -9.14 -11.00 -14.26
CA LEU A 114 -8.05 -11.85 -14.73
C LEU A 114 -6.74 -11.06 -14.67
N TYR A 115 -5.76 -11.59 -13.95
CA TYR A 115 -4.40 -11.05 -13.86
C TYR A 115 -3.46 -11.91 -14.69
N ASN A 116 -2.64 -11.26 -15.50
CA ASN A 116 -1.55 -11.90 -16.23
C ASN A 116 -0.25 -11.17 -15.98
N ALA A 117 0.84 -11.89 -15.79
CA ALA A 117 2.18 -11.32 -15.68
C ALA A 117 3.17 -12.07 -16.57
N ILE A 118 4.05 -11.32 -17.22
CA ILE A 118 5.10 -11.83 -18.10
C ILE A 118 6.43 -11.21 -17.66
N ALA A 119 7.43 -12.04 -17.33
CA ALA A 119 8.79 -11.59 -17.09
C ALA A 119 9.44 -11.19 -18.43
N LEU A 120 9.84 -9.94 -18.55
CA LEU A 120 10.52 -9.40 -19.72
C LEU A 120 12.03 -9.61 -19.62
N ASP A 121 12.59 -9.63 -18.41
CA ASP A 121 13.92 -10.12 -18.13
C ASP A 121 13.82 -11.50 -17.47
N ARG A 122 14.51 -12.48 -18.03
CA ARG A 122 14.46 -13.88 -17.60
C ARG A 122 15.81 -14.42 -17.11
N ASP A 123 16.83 -13.59 -17.05
CA ASP A 123 18.09 -13.99 -16.43
C ASP A 123 17.84 -14.14 -14.92
N ARG A 124 17.93 -15.40 -14.43
CA ARG A 124 17.72 -15.71 -13.01
C ARG A 124 18.64 -14.91 -12.09
N LYS A 125 19.85 -14.61 -12.56
CA LYS A 125 20.82 -13.81 -11.83
C LYS A 125 20.33 -12.36 -11.64
N ASP A 126 19.67 -11.80 -12.66
CA ASP A 126 19.10 -10.46 -12.61
C ASP A 126 17.79 -10.44 -11.83
N MET A 127 17.02 -11.52 -11.86
CA MET A 127 15.79 -11.67 -11.05
C MET A 127 16.05 -12.05 -9.59
N ALA A 128 17.31 -11.99 -9.14
CA ALA A 128 17.70 -12.42 -7.82
C ALA A 128 17.01 -11.63 -6.69
N GLY A 129 16.78 -12.33 -5.63
CA GLY A 129 16.21 -11.84 -4.40
C GLY A 129 15.50 -12.98 -3.70
N GLY A 130 15.65 -13.08 -2.38
CA GLY A 130 15.08 -14.16 -1.57
C GLY A 130 13.57 -14.34 -1.72
N SER A 131 12.85 -13.29 -2.05
CA SER A 131 11.52 -13.34 -2.63
C SER A 131 11.66 -12.80 -4.04
N ASN A 132 11.49 -13.62 -5.04
CA ASN A 132 11.39 -13.14 -6.40
C ASN A 132 10.33 -12.05 -6.49
N ARG A 133 10.74 -10.84 -6.79
CA ARG A 133 9.84 -9.69 -6.84
C ARG A 133 9.02 -9.64 -8.12
N THR A 134 9.12 -10.64 -8.97
CA THR A 134 8.42 -10.69 -10.26
C THR A 134 7.38 -11.78 -10.28
N LEU A 135 7.80 -13.01 -10.54
CA LEU A 135 6.95 -14.16 -10.76
C LEU A 135 7.56 -15.38 -10.08
N THR A 136 6.82 -16.02 -9.20
CA THR A 136 7.22 -17.26 -8.55
C THR A 136 6.15 -18.33 -8.66
N GLU A 137 6.58 -19.59 -8.61
CA GLU A 137 5.74 -20.73 -8.30
C GLU A 137 5.63 -20.94 -6.79
N ASN A 138 4.83 -21.90 -6.37
CA ASN A 138 4.59 -22.19 -4.96
C ASN A 138 5.85 -22.63 -4.18
N ASP A 139 6.84 -23.16 -4.88
CA ASP A 139 8.14 -23.56 -4.34
C ASP A 139 9.17 -22.42 -4.31
N GLY A 140 8.78 -21.24 -4.81
CA GLY A 140 9.62 -20.04 -4.89
C GLY A 140 10.51 -19.97 -6.13
N ASP A 141 10.41 -20.94 -7.05
CA ASP A 141 11.14 -20.89 -8.33
C ASP A 141 10.58 -19.79 -9.25
N ALA A 142 11.47 -19.10 -9.96
CA ALA A 142 11.10 -18.05 -10.89
C ALA A 142 10.49 -18.63 -12.16
N VAL A 143 9.34 -18.08 -12.58
CA VAL A 143 8.65 -18.44 -13.83
C VAL A 143 8.65 -17.28 -14.82
N GLY A 144 8.49 -17.60 -16.10
CA GLY A 144 8.45 -16.59 -17.17
C GLY A 144 7.10 -15.92 -17.34
N GLN A 145 6.02 -16.60 -17.00
CA GLN A 145 4.65 -16.13 -17.17
C GLN A 145 3.67 -16.93 -16.34
N TRP A 146 2.64 -16.27 -15.84
CA TRP A 146 1.46 -16.92 -15.28
C TRP A 146 0.21 -16.03 -15.41
N SER A 147 -0.96 -16.66 -15.21
CA SER A 147 -2.25 -15.96 -15.08
C SER A 147 -2.99 -16.50 -13.88
N LYS A 148 -3.78 -15.62 -13.23
CA LYS A 148 -4.66 -16.00 -12.13
C LYS A 148 -5.93 -15.17 -12.14
N MET A 149 -6.98 -15.68 -11.49
CA MET A 149 -8.09 -14.83 -11.07
C MET A 149 -7.60 -13.95 -9.91
N GLY A 150 -7.41 -12.67 -10.17
CA GLY A 150 -6.99 -11.70 -9.16
C GLY A 150 -8.15 -11.31 -8.24
N LEU A 151 -9.32 -11.06 -8.81
CA LEU A 151 -10.59 -10.82 -8.11
C LEU A 151 -11.63 -11.82 -8.58
N ALA A 152 -12.49 -12.28 -7.66
CA ALA A 152 -13.63 -13.15 -7.95
C ALA A 152 -14.57 -13.10 -6.75
N ASN A 153 -15.59 -12.24 -6.82
CA ASN A 153 -16.50 -12.03 -5.71
C ASN A 153 -17.94 -11.77 -6.17
N VAL A 154 -18.84 -11.94 -5.21
CA VAL A 154 -20.24 -11.58 -5.33
C VAL A 154 -20.55 -10.55 -4.25
N LYS A 155 -21.35 -9.55 -4.61
CA LYS A 155 -21.77 -8.46 -3.73
C LYS A 155 -23.29 -8.52 -3.56
N ALA A 156 -23.75 -8.31 -2.34
CA ALA A 156 -25.17 -8.07 -2.03
C ALA A 156 -25.29 -6.69 -1.39
N ARG A 157 -26.19 -5.85 -1.89
CA ARG A 157 -26.38 -4.49 -1.40
C ARG A 157 -27.82 -4.22 -1.00
N ILE A 158 -27.98 -3.61 0.16
CA ILE A 158 -29.25 -3.04 0.64
C ILE A 158 -28.97 -1.59 1.00
N SER A 159 -29.77 -0.66 0.50
CA SER A 159 -29.55 0.78 0.71
C SER A 159 -28.12 1.19 0.32
N ASN A 160 -27.31 1.66 1.26
CA ASN A 160 -25.89 2.01 1.09
C ASN A 160 -24.94 1.02 1.79
N THR A 161 -25.45 -0.16 2.16
CA THR A 161 -24.68 -1.20 2.82
C THR A 161 -24.42 -2.36 1.86
N THR A 162 -23.15 -2.71 1.65
CA THR A 162 -22.72 -3.78 0.73
C THR A 162 -21.96 -4.85 1.50
N LEU A 163 -22.38 -6.09 1.35
CA LEU A 163 -21.65 -7.29 1.76
C LEU A 163 -20.97 -7.89 0.52
N THR A 164 -19.66 -8.15 0.59
CA THR A 164 -18.86 -8.78 -0.46
C THR A 164 -18.35 -10.11 0.05
N GLY A 165 -18.50 -11.17 -0.75
CA GLY A 165 -17.93 -12.49 -0.45
C GLY A 165 -17.08 -13.01 -1.60
N GLY A 166 -15.88 -13.53 -1.30
CA GLY A 166 -14.93 -14.04 -2.26
C GLY A 166 -13.62 -13.26 -2.30
N ARG A 167 -12.89 -13.37 -3.42
CA ARG A 167 -11.60 -12.69 -3.61
C ARG A 167 -11.82 -11.25 -4.01
N GLN A 168 -11.31 -10.31 -3.21
CA GLN A 168 -11.60 -8.90 -3.31
C GLN A 168 -10.41 -8.03 -2.92
N SER A 169 -10.41 -6.77 -3.35
CA SER A 169 -9.51 -5.75 -2.85
C SER A 169 -10.06 -5.14 -1.56
N VAL A 170 -9.18 -4.91 -0.59
CA VAL A 170 -9.49 -4.23 0.68
C VAL A 170 -8.44 -3.15 0.89
N ASN A 171 -8.85 -2.00 1.40
CA ASN A 171 -7.95 -0.90 1.70
C ASN A 171 -8.36 -0.23 3.02
N THR A 172 -7.80 -0.73 4.11
CA THR A 172 -7.95 -0.20 5.46
C THR A 172 -6.58 -0.16 6.14
N PRO A 173 -6.37 0.62 7.20
CA PRO A 173 -5.05 0.73 7.82
C PRO A 173 -4.55 -0.57 8.47
N VAL A 174 -5.41 -1.55 8.69
CA VAL A 174 -5.06 -2.83 9.33
C VAL A 174 -5.06 -4.03 8.39
N ILE A 175 -5.59 -3.87 7.17
CA ILE A 175 -5.45 -4.78 6.04
C ILE A 175 -5.68 -3.99 4.75
N ALA A 176 -4.68 -3.90 3.89
CA ALA A 176 -4.77 -3.19 2.63
C ALA A 176 -4.06 -3.97 1.53
N TYR A 177 -4.62 -3.97 0.31
CA TYR A 177 -3.89 -4.52 -0.82
C TYR A 177 -2.61 -3.72 -1.09
N ILE A 178 -1.59 -4.37 -1.58
CA ILE A 178 -0.35 -3.73 -2.00
C ILE A 178 -0.20 -3.82 -3.52
N GLY A 179 -0.02 -2.68 -4.18
CA GLY A 179 0.01 -2.54 -5.65
C GLY A 179 1.32 -1.97 -6.20
N ASN A 180 2.40 -2.01 -5.43
CA ASN A 180 3.67 -1.37 -5.77
C ASN A 180 4.55 -2.15 -6.77
N ARG A 181 4.02 -3.24 -7.38
CA ARG A 181 4.66 -4.04 -8.44
C ARG A 181 3.78 -4.10 -9.68
N ALA A 182 4.03 -5.03 -10.58
CA ALA A 182 3.28 -5.18 -11.83
C ALA A 182 1.79 -5.48 -11.63
N LEU A 183 1.46 -6.25 -10.58
CA LEU A 183 0.10 -6.63 -10.20
C LEU A 183 -0.14 -6.37 -8.71
N PRO A 184 -1.38 -6.10 -8.28
CA PRO A 184 -1.70 -5.96 -6.86
C PRO A 184 -1.95 -7.31 -6.18
N SER A 185 -1.89 -7.32 -4.85
CA SER A 185 -2.43 -8.39 -4.02
C SER A 185 -3.96 -8.26 -3.86
N SER A 186 -4.60 -9.31 -3.34
CA SER A 186 -6.03 -9.30 -3.00
C SER A 186 -6.30 -10.32 -1.88
N PHE A 187 -7.49 -10.28 -1.28
CA PHE A 187 -7.83 -11.09 -0.11
C PHE A 187 -9.08 -11.90 -0.35
N ASN A 188 -9.09 -13.15 0.10
CA ASN A 188 -10.28 -14.01 0.06
C ASN A 188 -10.99 -13.97 1.41
N GLY A 189 -12.30 -13.77 1.40
CA GLY A 189 -13.10 -13.69 2.61
C GLY A 189 -14.37 -12.90 2.43
N PHE A 190 -14.85 -12.33 3.52
CA PHE A 190 -16.05 -11.49 3.55
C PHE A 190 -15.71 -10.09 4.04
N ALA A 191 -16.32 -9.08 3.41
CA ALA A 191 -16.25 -7.70 3.82
C ALA A 191 -17.62 -7.05 3.78
N LEU A 192 -17.89 -6.20 4.76
CA LEU A 192 -19.07 -5.34 4.83
C LEU A 192 -18.61 -3.90 4.82
N LYS A 193 -19.21 -3.08 3.96
CA LYS A 193 -19.06 -1.63 3.94
C LYS A 193 -20.43 -0.99 4.04
N SER A 194 -20.57 0.00 4.90
CA SER A 194 -21.84 0.72 5.13
C SER A 194 -21.61 2.22 5.16
N ASP A 195 -22.24 2.91 4.21
CA ASP A 195 -22.25 4.37 4.05
C ASP A 195 -23.69 4.91 4.26
N GLU A 196 -24.41 4.42 5.29
CA GLU A 196 -25.79 4.82 5.59
C GLU A 196 -25.91 6.21 6.21
N PHE A 197 -24.83 6.74 6.75
CA PHE A 197 -24.81 8.04 7.40
C PHE A 197 -23.91 9.01 6.64
N ASN A 198 -24.35 10.26 6.54
CA ASN A 198 -23.48 11.32 6.04
C ASN A 198 -22.21 11.40 6.92
N ASN A 199 -21.08 11.57 6.31
CA ASN A 199 -19.80 11.76 6.98
C ASN A 199 -19.30 10.57 7.83
N LEU A 200 -19.94 9.39 7.74
CA LEU A 200 -19.56 8.21 8.50
C LEU A 200 -19.59 6.97 7.61
N SER A 201 -18.47 6.24 7.55
CA SER A 201 -18.35 4.97 6.84
C SER A 201 -17.90 3.87 7.80
N PHE A 202 -18.62 2.75 7.83
CA PHE A 202 -18.24 1.57 8.57
C PHE A 202 -17.67 0.51 7.64
N GLN A 203 -16.63 -0.16 8.09
CA GLN A 203 -16.06 -1.32 7.41
C GLN A 203 -15.82 -2.45 8.41
N ALA A 204 -16.10 -3.68 8.01
CA ALA A 204 -15.77 -4.88 8.74
C ALA A 204 -15.42 -6.01 7.78
N GLY A 205 -14.59 -6.96 8.19
CA GLY A 205 -14.22 -8.06 7.34
C GLY A 205 -13.56 -9.22 8.08
N SER A 206 -13.57 -10.39 7.44
CA SER A 206 -12.91 -11.60 7.88
C SER A 206 -12.30 -12.27 6.66
N PHE A 207 -10.98 -12.45 6.65
CA PHE A 207 -10.21 -12.93 5.51
C PHE A 207 -9.37 -14.13 5.92
N ASP A 208 -9.34 -15.16 5.09
CA ASP A 208 -8.64 -16.43 5.38
C ASP A 208 -7.42 -16.67 4.49
N ARG A 209 -7.27 -15.92 3.38
CA ARG A 209 -6.14 -16.04 2.45
C ARG A 209 -5.81 -14.71 1.81
N VAL A 210 -4.53 -14.58 1.45
CA VAL A 210 -4.03 -13.55 0.54
C VAL A 210 -3.66 -14.15 -0.82
N SER A 211 -3.94 -13.43 -1.89
CA SER A 211 -3.43 -13.67 -3.23
C SER A 211 -2.21 -12.78 -3.45
N PRO A 212 -0.98 -13.29 -3.33
CA PRO A 212 0.23 -12.47 -3.43
C PRO A 212 0.40 -11.81 -4.79
N ARG A 213 1.16 -10.72 -4.85
CA ARG A 213 1.49 -9.99 -6.10
C ARG A 213 2.26 -10.84 -7.12
N THR A 214 3.04 -11.80 -6.67
CA THR A 214 4.04 -12.51 -7.46
C THR A 214 3.75 -13.99 -7.64
N GLU A 215 2.67 -14.51 -7.06
CA GLU A 215 2.32 -15.94 -7.08
C GLU A 215 0.89 -16.17 -7.62
N GLN A 216 0.66 -17.38 -8.14
CA GLN A 216 -0.66 -17.77 -8.63
C GLN A 216 -1.60 -18.20 -7.52
N SER A 217 -1.08 -18.84 -6.49
CA SER A 217 -1.86 -19.50 -5.44
C SER A 217 -2.24 -18.53 -4.32
N LEU A 218 -3.36 -18.84 -3.67
CA LEU A 218 -3.72 -18.25 -2.40
C LEU A 218 -2.85 -18.82 -1.29
N THR A 219 -2.36 -17.97 -0.39
CA THR A 219 -1.53 -18.35 0.76
C THR A 219 -2.18 -17.91 2.07
N LYS A 220 -1.77 -18.54 3.18
CA LYS A 220 -2.08 -18.07 4.53
C LYS A 220 -1.32 -16.78 4.81
N PHE A 221 -1.76 -16.05 5.82
CA PHE A 221 -1.08 -14.84 6.26
C PHE A 221 0.19 -15.18 7.03
N ARG A 222 1.23 -14.41 6.85
CA ARG A 222 2.47 -14.44 7.61
C ARG A 222 2.90 -13.02 7.96
N SER A 223 3.80 -12.88 8.90
CA SER A 223 4.44 -11.60 9.22
C SER A 223 5.32 -11.11 8.07
N GLU A 224 5.45 -9.79 7.90
CA GLU A 224 6.40 -9.20 6.97
C GLU A 224 7.84 -9.30 7.49
N TYR A 225 8.06 -9.05 8.79
CA TYR A 225 9.39 -8.90 9.37
C TYR A 225 9.88 -10.10 10.20
N ALA A 226 8.98 -11.01 10.61
CA ALA A 226 9.43 -12.16 11.38
C ALA A 226 10.18 -13.18 10.52
N SER A 227 11.26 -13.72 11.07
CA SER A 227 12.08 -14.77 10.45
C SER A 227 11.52 -16.18 10.59
N THR A 228 10.34 -16.34 11.23
CA THR A 228 9.66 -17.62 11.46
C THR A 228 8.82 -18.04 10.27
N THR A 229 8.55 -19.35 10.15
CA THR A 229 7.60 -19.93 9.18
C THR A 229 6.16 -20.02 9.74
N ALA A 230 5.84 -19.29 10.80
CA ALA A 230 4.50 -19.27 11.38
C ALA A 230 3.48 -18.62 10.42
N PHE A 231 2.26 -19.16 10.43
CA PHE A 231 1.13 -18.66 9.66
C PHE A 231 -0.05 -18.34 10.57
N ALA A 232 -0.78 -17.29 10.21
CA ALA A 232 -2.12 -17.00 10.70
C ALA A 232 -3.16 -17.52 9.72
N ASP A 233 -4.22 -18.12 10.23
CA ASP A 233 -5.29 -18.68 9.40
C ASP A 233 -6.32 -17.61 9.01
N ARG A 234 -6.42 -16.51 9.77
CA ARG A 234 -7.45 -15.50 9.57
C ARG A 234 -7.00 -14.12 10.04
N ILE A 235 -7.52 -13.10 9.36
CA ILE A 235 -7.53 -11.70 9.81
C ILE A 235 -8.98 -11.24 9.89
N ASP A 236 -9.41 -10.86 11.09
CA ASP A 236 -10.69 -10.18 11.33
C ASP A 236 -10.43 -8.70 11.56
N MET A 237 -11.27 -7.83 11.01
CA MET A 237 -11.15 -6.39 11.22
C MET A 237 -12.50 -5.69 11.30
N ALA A 238 -12.53 -4.55 11.98
CA ALA A 238 -13.62 -3.58 11.93
C ALA A 238 -13.10 -2.18 12.13
N GLY A 239 -13.78 -1.20 11.55
CA GLY A 239 -13.40 0.19 11.73
C GLY A 239 -14.43 1.17 11.20
N VAL A 240 -14.12 2.43 11.41
CA VAL A 240 -14.95 3.57 11.05
C VAL A 240 -14.09 4.74 10.60
N ASP A 241 -14.51 5.36 9.50
CA ASP A 241 -14.03 6.66 9.06
C ASP A 241 -15.13 7.70 9.32
N TYR A 242 -14.76 8.81 9.95
CA TYR A 242 -15.67 9.87 10.34
C TYR A 242 -15.13 11.23 9.94
N LYS A 243 -15.96 12.02 9.25
CA LYS A 243 -15.65 13.37 8.81
C LYS A 243 -16.59 14.38 9.49
N PRO A 244 -16.30 14.78 10.74
CA PRO A 244 -17.16 15.71 11.49
C PRO A 244 -17.29 17.08 10.83
N PHE A 245 -16.25 17.52 10.13
CA PHE A 245 -16.17 18.78 9.38
C PHE A 245 -15.50 18.54 8.03
N GLU A 246 -15.69 19.41 7.06
CA GLU A 246 -15.02 19.30 5.76
C GLU A 246 -13.49 19.25 5.86
N SER A 247 -12.95 19.94 6.86
CA SER A 247 -11.49 20.05 7.11
C SER A 247 -10.92 18.92 7.96
N LEU A 248 -11.73 18.04 8.57
CA LEU A 248 -11.24 17.03 9.51
C LEU A 248 -11.78 15.64 9.16
N THR A 249 -10.88 14.70 8.95
CA THR A 249 -11.20 13.28 8.84
C THR A 249 -10.54 12.53 9.99
N THR A 250 -11.25 11.60 10.61
CA THR A 250 -10.74 10.72 11.66
C THR A 250 -11.04 9.27 11.30
N SER A 251 -10.16 8.36 11.72
CA SER A 251 -10.29 6.92 11.46
C SER A 251 -9.99 6.12 12.72
N PHE A 252 -10.80 5.09 12.98
CA PHE A 252 -10.58 4.11 14.04
C PHE A 252 -10.75 2.73 13.47
N TYR A 253 -9.73 1.88 13.61
CA TYR A 253 -9.78 0.49 13.17
C TYR A 253 -9.20 -0.43 14.23
N ALA A 254 -9.69 -1.67 14.23
CA ALA A 254 -9.13 -2.76 15.01
C ALA A 254 -9.03 -4.01 14.15
N SER A 255 -7.98 -4.80 14.35
CA SER A 255 -7.84 -6.11 13.73
C SER A 255 -7.33 -7.15 14.72
N ASN A 256 -7.66 -8.40 14.41
CA ASN A 256 -7.12 -9.59 15.04
C ASN A 256 -6.46 -10.44 13.95
N VAL A 257 -5.15 -10.55 13.97
CA VAL A 257 -4.40 -11.53 13.16
C VAL A 257 -4.24 -12.78 14.04
N GLU A 258 -4.94 -13.85 13.68
CA GLU A 258 -5.11 -15.05 14.52
C GLU A 258 -3.76 -15.60 14.97
N ASP A 259 -3.61 -15.80 16.30
CA ASP A 259 -2.40 -16.30 16.95
C ASP A 259 -1.15 -15.43 16.84
N PHE A 260 -1.25 -14.25 16.23
CA PHE A 260 -0.16 -13.28 16.11
C PHE A 260 -0.39 -12.09 17.04
N TRP A 261 -1.35 -11.21 16.70
CA TRP A 261 -1.59 -9.97 17.44
C TRP A 261 -3.02 -9.43 17.30
N HIS A 262 -3.38 -8.56 18.24
CA HIS A 262 -4.42 -7.54 18.08
C HIS A 262 -3.76 -6.21 17.74
N GLN A 263 -4.31 -5.51 16.76
CA GLN A 263 -3.82 -4.19 16.37
C GLN A 263 -4.98 -3.19 16.35
N TYR A 264 -4.75 -2.04 16.96
CA TYR A 264 -5.67 -0.91 17.00
C TYR A 264 -5.03 0.27 16.27
N TYR A 265 -5.81 0.97 15.51
CA TYR A 265 -5.37 2.12 14.74
C TYR A 265 -6.26 3.32 15.01
N PHE A 266 -5.63 4.49 15.14
CA PHE A 266 -6.27 5.79 15.16
C PHE A 266 -5.54 6.74 14.24
N ALA A 267 -6.29 7.54 13.47
CA ALA A 267 -5.73 8.62 12.68
C ALA A 267 -6.63 9.84 12.65
N PHE A 268 -6.02 10.99 12.38
CA PHE A 268 -6.73 12.14 11.87
C PHE A 268 -5.95 12.84 10.76
N THR A 269 -6.69 13.45 9.83
CA THR A 269 -6.17 14.39 8.84
C THR A 269 -6.93 15.69 8.98
N HIS A 270 -6.21 16.80 9.17
CA HIS A 270 -6.79 18.12 9.28
C HIS A 270 -6.22 19.04 8.21
N GLU A 271 -7.09 19.66 7.43
CA GLU A 271 -6.76 20.51 6.30
C GLU A 271 -7.24 21.95 6.56
N LEU A 272 -6.37 22.92 6.37
CA LEU A 272 -6.64 24.34 6.61
C LEU A 272 -6.13 25.19 5.45
N GLY A 273 -6.83 26.30 5.23
CA GLY A 273 -6.40 27.33 4.28
C GLY A 273 -6.74 27.01 2.83
N ASP A 274 -6.09 27.72 1.92
CA ASP A 274 -6.27 27.64 0.47
C ASP A 274 -4.90 27.45 -0.19
N THR A 275 -4.73 26.44 -1.01
CA THR A 275 -3.46 26.12 -1.66
C THR A 275 -2.97 27.20 -2.61
N ASP A 276 -3.84 28.06 -3.14
CA ASP A 276 -3.45 29.22 -3.95
C ASP A 276 -2.72 30.28 -3.11
N VAL A 277 -3.02 30.34 -1.79
CA VAL A 277 -2.39 31.27 -0.85
C VAL A 277 -1.45 30.51 0.09
N LEU A 278 -1.99 29.65 0.92
CA LEU A 278 -1.28 28.71 1.79
C LEU A 278 -2.27 27.67 2.31
N GLY A 279 -2.14 26.44 1.82
CA GLY A 279 -2.82 25.27 2.37
C GLY A 279 -1.92 24.56 3.39
N LEU A 280 -2.47 24.16 4.51
CA LEU A 280 -1.80 23.38 5.55
C LEU A 280 -2.53 22.07 5.77
N SER A 281 -1.81 20.97 5.77
CA SER A 281 -2.34 19.66 6.13
C SER A 281 -1.53 19.07 7.28
N THR A 282 -2.25 18.55 8.29
CA THR A 282 -1.68 17.80 9.40
C THR A 282 -2.25 16.39 9.39
N ASN A 283 -1.39 15.39 9.44
CA ASN A 283 -1.80 13.99 9.50
C ASN A 283 -1.10 13.30 10.68
N LEU A 284 -1.89 12.64 11.54
CA LEU A 284 -1.43 11.76 12.61
C LEU A 284 -1.90 10.35 12.32
N ASN A 285 -1.01 9.37 12.48
CA ASN A 285 -1.33 7.95 12.51
C ASN A 285 -0.75 7.35 13.78
N TYR A 286 -1.51 6.49 14.44
CA TYR A 286 -1.10 5.79 15.64
C TYR A 286 -1.57 4.34 15.59
N TYR A 287 -0.66 3.42 15.89
CA TYR A 287 -0.94 2.00 16.05
C TYR A 287 -0.57 1.54 17.46
N LYS A 288 -1.44 0.71 18.04
CA LYS A 288 -1.14 -0.12 19.21
C LYS A 288 -1.26 -1.57 18.83
N THR A 289 -0.17 -2.33 18.98
CA THR A 289 -0.12 -3.76 18.64
C THR A 289 0.26 -4.57 19.89
N LYS A 290 -0.49 -5.64 20.16
CA LYS A 290 -0.21 -6.58 21.25
C LYS A 290 -0.35 -8.01 20.78
N ASP A 291 0.53 -8.90 21.27
CA ASP A 291 0.44 -10.32 21.00
C ASP A 291 -0.91 -10.91 21.42
N ALA A 292 -1.36 -11.92 20.68
CA ALA A 292 -2.66 -12.56 20.87
C ALA A 292 -2.63 -14.06 20.59
N GLY A 293 -3.62 -14.77 21.12
CA GLY A 293 -3.80 -16.20 20.91
C GLY A 293 -2.60 -17.04 21.34
N GLN A 294 -2.09 -17.90 20.47
CA GLN A 294 -0.94 -18.74 20.72
C GLN A 294 0.41 -17.99 20.71
N ARG A 295 0.42 -16.71 20.38
CA ARG A 295 1.61 -15.85 20.36
C ARG A 295 2.74 -16.45 19.51
N LYS A 296 2.40 -16.93 18.31
CA LYS A 296 3.35 -17.62 17.42
C LYS A 296 4.57 -16.78 17.03
N LEU A 297 4.47 -15.44 17.17
CA LEU A 297 5.55 -14.49 16.95
C LEU A 297 6.23 -14.03 18.26
N GLY A 298 5.91 -14.69 19.39
CA GLY A 298 6.45 -14.31 20.69
C GLY A 298 5.75 -13.09 21.30
N PRO A 299 6.38 -12.46 22.31
CA PRO A 299 5.84 -11.27 22.94
C PRO A 299 5.89 -10.07 21.98
N ILE A 300 4.79 -9.35 21.88
CA ILE A 300 4.64 -8.09 21.12
C ILE A 300 3.91 -7.08 22.01
N ASP A 301 4.50 -5.91 22.19
CA ASP A 301 3.87 -4.76 22.84
C ASP A 301 4.43 -3.47 22.22
N ASN A 302 3.80 -3.02 21.14
CA ASN A 302 4.32 -1.99 20.26
C ASN A 302 3.34 -0.82 20.17
N ASP A 303 3.84 0.39 20.39
CA ASP A 303 3.17 1.66 20.12
C ASP A 303 3.93 2.36 19.00
N THR A 304 3.29 2.59 17.87
CA THR A 304 3.94 3.25 16.72
C THR A 304 3.09 4.41 16.22
N TYR A 305 3.71 5.57 16.03
CA TYR A 305 3.01 6.73 15.52
C TYR A 305 3.83 7.52 14.50
N SER A 306 3.11 8.25 13.68
CA SER A 306 3.71 9.26 12.80
C SER A 306 2.88 10.54 12.80
N LEU A 307 3.56 11.68 12.72
CA LEU A 307 2.97 13.01 12.62
C LEU A 307 3.61 13.71 11.43
N SER A 308 2.80 14.19 10.49
CA SER A 308 3.29 14.95 9.34
C SER A 308 2.57 16.27 9.16
N PHE A 309 3.32 17.26 8.70
CA PHE A 309 2.84 18.59 8.33
C PHE A 309 3.22 18.86 6.87
N THR A 310 2.25 19.23 6.07
CA THR A 310 2.48 19.64 4.68
C THR A 310 1.97 21.07 4.47
N ALA A 311 2.85 21.95 4.01
CA ALA A 311 2.50 23.30 3.57
C ALA A 311 2.51 23.34 2.04
N THR A 312 1.42 23.80 1.44
CA THR A 312 1.27 23.92 -0.02
C THR A 312 0.98 25.37 -0.39
N HIS A 313 1.77 25.91 -1.32
CA HIS A 313 1.55 27.19 -1.94
C HIS A 313 1.66 27.02 -3.47
N GLN A 314 0.52 27.11 -4.17
CA GLN A 314 0.45 26.91 -5.61
C GLN A 314 1.13 25.62 -6.09
N ALA A 315 2.22 25.72 -6.85
CA ALA A 315 2.96 24.59 -7.39
C ALA A 315 3.77 23.82 -6.34
N HIS A 316 4.01 24.37 -5.16
CA HIS A 316 5.01 23.94 -4.20
C HIS A 316 4.39 23.30 -2.98
N SER A 317 4.80 22.09 -2.62
CA SER A 317 4.42 21.41 -1.36
C SER A 317 5.67 21.00 -0.62
N LEU A 318 5.77 21.39 0.66
CA LEU A 318 6.83 21.01 1.58
C LEU A 318 6.25 20.19 2.71
N THR A 319 6.80 19.00 2.95
CA THR A 319 6.39 18.09 4.01
C THR A 319 7.51 17.89 5.02
N LEU A 320 7.15 17.91 6.31
CA LEU A 320 7.96 17.45 7.42
C LEU A 320 7.22 16.35 8.14
N ALA A 321 7.85 15.19 8.35
CA ALA A 321 7.21 14.05 9.01
C ALA A 321 8.15 13.41 10.04
N TYR A 322 7.61 13.11 11.22
CA TYR A 322 8.25 12.38 12.29
C TYR A 322 7.52 11.06 12.51
N GLN A 323 8.27 10.00 12.76
CA GLN A 323 7.73 8.68 13.09
C GLN A 323 8.56 8.05 14.21
N GLU A 324 7.90 7.34 15.11
CA GLU A 324 8.55 6.64 16.21
C GLU A 324 7.87 5.29 16.46
N VAL A 325 8.69 4.30 16.73
CA VAL A 325 8.31 2.95 17.19
C VAL A 325 8.73 2.83 18.64
N GLU A 326 7.80 2.54 19.52
CA GLU A 326 8.04 2.23 20.93
C GLU A 326 7.74 0.74 21.14
N GLY A 327 8.76 -0.12 21.06
CA GLY A 327 8.67 -1.58 21.18
C GLY A 327 10.01 -2.23 20.91
N ASP A 328 10.26 -3.37 21.55
CA ASP A 328 11.53 -4.12 21.43
C ASP A 328 11.58 -4.98 20.16
N GLU A 329 10.49 -5.02 19.39
CA GLU A 329 10.33 -5.69 18.09
C GLU A 329 9.95 -4.68 17.00
N TYR A 330 9.95 -5.12 15.75
CA TYR A 330 9.44 -4.32 14.64
C TYR A 330 7.98 -3.92 14.86
N PHE A 331 7.60 -2.70 14.44
CA PHE A 331 6.21 -2.53 14.02
C PHE A 331 5.98 -3.42 12.80
N ASP A 332 5.07 -4.37 12.90
CA ASP A 332 4.87 -5.43 11.90
C ASP A 332 3.44 -5.44 11.35
N TYR A 333 3.30 -5.99 10.16
CA TYR A 333 2.03 -6.17 9.47
C TYR A 333 2.04 -7.49 8.67
N ALA A 334 0.87 -7.91 8.20
CA ALA A 334 0.79 -9.14 7.42
C ALA A 334 1.47 -8.98 6.05
N HIS A 335 2.31 -9.93 5.67
CA HIS A 335 2.99 -9.96 4.38
C HIS A 335 1.99 -9.93 3.21
N GLU A 336 2.35 -9.27 2.11
CA GLU A 336 1.47 -9.00 0.97
C GLU A 336 0.30 -8.07 1.28
N THR A 337 0.37 -7.36 2.42
CA THR A 337 -0.50 -6.22 2.71
C THR A 337 0.28 -4.91 2.67
N ASN A 338 -0.42 -3.79 2.65
CA ASN A 338 0.13 -2.45 2.84
C ASN A 338 -0.47 -1.83 4.12
N ALA A 339 -0.60 -2.63 5.18
CA ALA A 339 -1.19 -2.21 6.46
C ALA A 339 -0.17 -1.44 7.31
N ILE A 340 0.44 -0.43 6.70
CA ILE A 340 1.39 0.49 7.31
C ILE A 340 1.09 1.91 6.82
N PHE A 341 0.13 2.58 7.48
CA PHE A 341 -0.29 3.94 7.15
C PHE A 341 0.53 4.95 7.97
N LEU A 342 1.85 4.80 7.92
CA LEU A 342 2.81 5.65 8.61
C LEU A 342 3.48 6.60 7.62
N ALA A 343 3.88 7.78 8.09
CA ALA A 343 4.38 8.85 7.21
C ALA A 343 5.73 8.52 6.56
N ASN A 344 6.58 7.72 7.22
CA ASN A 344 7.91 7.38 6.74
C ASN A 344 8.01 5.95 6.18
N SER A 345 6.89 5.34 5.76
CA SER A 345 6.93 4.11 4.96
C SER A 345 7.32 4.45 3.52
N LEU A 346 8.60 4.27 3.18
CA LEU A 346 9.26 4.67 1.93
C LEU A 346 9.76 3.44 1.15
N LEU A 347 11.03 3.41 0.73
CA LEU A 347 11.67 2.16 0.29
C LEU A 347 11.95 1.26 1.49
N SER A 348 12.42 1.85 2.60
CA SER A 348 12.42 1.29 3.95
C SER A 348 11.20 1.81 4.72
N ASP A 349 10.66 1.01 5.62
CA ASP A 349 9.47 1.38 6.41
C ASP A 349 9.81 2.20 7.66
N PHE A 350 11.08 2.34 8.02
CA PHE A 350 11.53 3.03 9.23
C PHE A 350 10.76 2.55 10.48
N ASN A 351 10.64 1.24 10.61
CA ASN A 351 9.78 0.55 11.59
C ASN A 351 10.55 -0.39 12.53
N GLY A 352 11.87 -0.23 12.62
CA GLY A 352 12.73 -1.00 13.50
C GLY A 352 12.40 -0.82 14.98
N PRO A 353 12.85 -1.74 15.87
CA PRO A 353 12.57 -1.64 17.31
C PRO A 353 13.14 -0.34 17.90
N ASN A 354 12.32 0.38 18.65
CA ASN A 354 12.64 1.68 19.29
C ASN A 354 13.12 2.79 18.32
N GLU A 355 12.88 2.61 17.03
CA GLU A 355 13.34 3.51 15.98
C GLU A 355 12.59 4.84 15.99
N LYS A 356 13.35 5.93 15.82
CA LYS A 356 12.87 7.28 15.52
C LYS A 356 13.26 7.65 14.11
N SER A 357 12.39 8.31 13.36
CA SER A 357 12.73 8.78 12.02
C SER A 357 12.13 10.15 11.70
N LEU A 358 12.86 10.90 10.88
CA LEU A 358 12.47 12.23 10.40
C LEU A 358 12.61 12.27 8.88
N GLN A 359 11.57 12.77 8.22
CA GLN A 359 11.53 12.98 6.78
C GLN A 359 11.31 14.47 6.48
N ILE A 360 12.01 14.96 5.46
CA ILE A 360 11.69 16.20 4.74
C ILE A 360 11.46 15.87 3.27
N GLY A 361 10.37 16.37 2.71
CA GLY A 361 9.98 16.11 1.33
C GLY A 361 9.49 17.35 0.64
N TYR A 362 9.73 17.44 -0.67
CA TYR A 362 9.27 18.53 -1.52
C TYR A 362 8.69 18.00 -2.82
N VAL A 363 7.55 18.56 -3.22
CA VAL A 363 6.90 18.29 -4.52
C VAL A 363 6.72 19.58 -5.29
N LEU A 364 7.06 19.54 -6.59
CA LEU A 364 6.79 20.58 -7.55
C LEU A 364 5.75 20.09 -8.57
N ASN A 365 4.57 20.72 -8.59
CA ASN A 365 3.52 20.47 -9.58
C ASN A 365 3.65 21.44 -10.75
N MET A 366 3.95 20.93 -11.92
CA MET A 366 4.21 21.76 -13.11
C MET A 366 2.94 22.30 -13.78
N ALA A 367 1.75 22.00 -13.26
CA ALA A 367 0.49 22.54 -13.82
C ALA A 367 0.47 24.06 -13.82
N GLU A 368 0.96 24.71 -12.76
CA GLU A 368 1.08 26.16 -12.65
C GLU A 368 2.08 26.76 -13.66
N TYR A 369 2.98 25.95 -14.21
CA TYR A 369 3.95 26.32 -15.23
C TYR A 369 3.54 25.90 -16.64
N GLY A 370 2.26 25.54 -16.83
CA GLY A 370 1.68 25.17 -18.12
C GLY A 370 1.96 23.74 -18.58
N VAL A 371 2.43 22.87 -17.70
CA VAL A 371 2.66 21.44 -17.98
C VAL A 371 1.82 20.57 -17.01
N PRO A 372 0.47 20.55 -17.17
CA PRO A 372 -0.39 19.75 -16.31
C PRO A 372 -0.05 18.26 -16.40
N GLY A 373 -0.14 17.57 -15.26
CA GLY A 373 0.19 16.15 -15.14
C GLY A 373 1.66 15.84 -14.86
N LEU A 374 2.59 16.81 -15.06
CA LEU A 374 4.00 16.63 -14.71
C LEU A 374 4.26 17.06 -13.26
N LYS A 375 4.90 16.18 -12.48
CA LYS A 375 5.35 16.47 -11.11
C LYS A 375 6.78 15.98 -10.90
N PHE A 376 7.50 16.69 -10.04
CA PHE A 376 8.81 16.30 -9.53
C PHE A 376 8.74 16.19 -8.01
N ASN A 377 9.48 15.26 -7.45
CA ASN A 377 9.63 15.15 -6.00
C ASN A 377 11.07 14.84 -5.60
N VAL A 378 11.42 15.30 -4.41
CA VAL A 378 12.67 14.95 -3.73
C VAL A 378 12.37 14.80 -2.25
N TYR A 379 13.02 13.84 -1.61
CA TYR A 379 12.91 13.66 -0.16
C TYR A 379 14.20 13.14 0.44
N GLN A 380 14.34 13.35 1.74
CA GLN A 380 15.33 12.74 2.61
C GLN A 380 14.61 12.22 3.84
N ALA A 381 14.95 11.01 4.26
CA ALA A 381 14.56 10.44 5.54
C ALA A 381 15.79 9.91 6.29
N ARG A 382 15.73 9.95 7.62
CA ARG A 382 16.75 9.38 8.50
C ARG A 382 16.08 8.68 9.65
N GLY A 383 16.53 7.43 9.93
CA GLY A 383 16.17 6.63 11.08
C GLY A 383 17.36 6.49 12.04
N TRP A 384 17.11 6.48 13.33
CA TRP A 384 18.12 6.35 14.38
C TRP A 384 17.55 5.79 15.68
N GLY A 385 18.43 5.34 16.56
CA GLY A 385 18.06 4.85 17.88
C GLY A 385 17.46 3.46 17.86
N ILE A 386 17.68 2.71 16.78
CA ILE A 386 17.20 1.32 16.66
C ILE A 386 17.89 0.49 17.75
N ASP A 387 17.10 -0.18 18.59
CA ASP A 387 17.58 -1.05 19.66
C ASP A 387 16.56 -2.19 19.89
N GLY A 388 16.90 -3.39 19.48
CA GLY A 388 16.16 -4.63 19.69
C GLY A 388 16.77 -5.56 20.74
N THR A 389 17.80 -5.12 21.48
CA THR A 389 18.56 -5.96 22.44
C THR A 389 17.69 -6.49 23.59
N HIS A 390 16.62 -5.78 23.94
CA HIS A 390 15.69 -6.16 25.00
C HIS A 390 14.57 -7.10 24.56
N TYR A 391 14.45 -7.38 23.26
CA TYR A 391 13.43 -8.29 22.75
C TYR A 391 13.56 -9.70 23.36
N LYS A 392 12.48 -10.19 23.97
CA LYS A 392 12.44 -11.46 24.72
C LYS A 392 12.04 -12.66 23.86
N GLY A 393 11.59 -12.41 22.63
CA GLY A 393 11.20 -13.45 21.69
C GLY A 393 12.35 -13.99 20.84
N THR A 394 11.99 -14.83 19.87
CA THR A 394 12.90 -15.42 18.88
C THR A 394 12.39 -15.26 17.44
N ALA A 395 11.21 -14.69 17.25
CA ALA A 395 10.60 -14.56 15.93
C ALA A 395 11.24 -13.44 15.10
N TYR A 396 11.72 -12.38 15.76
CA TYR A 396 12.38 -11.25 15.09
C TYR A 396 13.88 -11.31 15.36
N ASP A 397 14.66 -11.13 14.29
CA ASP A 397 16.12 -11.08 14.37
C ASP A 397 16.59 -9.64 14.61
N VAL A 398 16.37 -9.16 15.84
CA VAL A 398 16.62 -7.77 16.24
C VAL A 398 17.66 -7.59 17.34
N LYS A 399 18.12 -8.69 17.94
CA LYS A 399 19.01 -8.62 19.14
C LYS A 399 20.39 -8.07 18.86
N SER A 400 20.83 -8.07 17.60
CA SER A 400 22.09 -7.44 17.17
C SER A 400 21.94 -5.94 16.88
N MET A 401 20.71 -5.41 16.88
CA MET A 401 20.42 -4.03 16.57
C MET A 401 20.55 -3.15 17.83
N ASP A 402 21.75 -2.67 18.08
CA ASP A 402 22.04 -1.71 19.16
C ASP A 402 22.65 -0.44 18.58
N GLY A 403 21.93 0.68 18.65
CA GLY A 403 22.35 1.97 18.12
C GLY A 403 22.39 2.05 16.59
N GLU A 404 21.74 1.10 15.92
CA GLU A 404 21.66 1.06 14.46
C GLU A 404 20.91 2.27 13.90
N SER A 405 21.23 2.60 12.66
CA SER A 405 20.65 3.75 11.96
C SER A 405 20.70 3.57 10.46
N HIS A 406 19.82 4.30 9.77
CA HIS A 406 19.83 4.35 8.31
C HIS A 406 19.32 5.68 7.78
N TYR A 407 19.54 5.91 6.50
CA TYR A 407 18.99 7.07 5.82
C TYR A 407 18.62 6.74 4.36
N GLU A 408 17.69 7.50 3.84
CA GLU A 408 17.18 7.36 2.49
C GLU A 408 17.06 8.72 1.80
N TYR A 409 17.46 8.76 0.52
CA TYR A 409 17.25 9.89 -0.38
C TYR A 409 16.53 9.39 -1.62
N GLY A 410 15.50 10.11 -2.03
CA GLY A 410 14.79 9.79 -3.26
C GLY A 410 14.55 11.02 -4.11
N VAL A 411 14.64 10.83 -5.42
CA VAL A 411 14.18 11.79 -6.43
C VAL A 411 13.23 11.08 -7.37
N GLY A 412 12.20 11.77 -7.82
CA GLY A 412 11.22 11.18 -8.70
C GLY A 412 10.60 12.20 -9.65
N THR A 413 10.05 11.68 -10.72
CA THR A 413 9.18 12.41 -11.63
C THR A 413 8.02 11.51 -12.03
N SER A 414 6.87 12.12 -12.22
CA SER A 414 5.70 11.45 -12.78
C SER A 414 5.02 12.34 -13.80
N TYR A 415 4.47 11.71 -14.85
CA TYR A 415 3.66 12.38 -15.84
C TYR A 415 2.40 11.58 -16.11
N THR A 416 1.25 12.25 -16.10
CA THR A 416 -0.03 11.68 -16.51
C THR A 416 -0.49 12.39 -17.79
N VAL A 417 -0.74 11.61 -18.83
CA VAL A 417 -1.21 12.13 -20.13
C VAL A 417 -2.61 12.72 -19.96
N GLN A 418 -2.78 13.99 -20.39
CA GLN A 418 -3.98 14.77 -20.08
C GLN A 418 -5.10 14.56 -21.10
N ASP A 419 -4.77 14.25 -22.34
CA ASP A 419 -5.72 14.12 -23.46
C ASP A 419 -5.25 13.11 -24.52
N GLY A 420 -6.05 12.93 -25.58
CA GLY A 420 -5.76 12.04 -26.69
C GLY A 420 -5.97 10.56 -26.37
N PRO A 421 -5.55 9.64 -27.30
CA PRO A 421 -5.80 8.21 -27.19
C PRO A 421 -5.14 7.53 -25.99
N LEU A 422 -4.10 8.15 -25.44
CA LEU A 422 -3.36 7.68 -24.26
C LEU A 422 -3.70 8.46 -22.99
N LYS A 423 -4.83 9.20 -22.97
CA LYS A 423 -5.29 9.91 -21.78
C LYS A 423 -5.29 8.99 -20.54
N ALA A 424 -4.87 9.55 -19.40
CA ALA A 424 -4.70 8.85 -18.13
C ALA A 424 -3.55 7.81 -18.10
N THR A 425 -2.76 7.65 -19.18
CA THR A 425 -1.49 6.92 -19.10
C THR A 425 -0.56 7.62 -18.12
N ALA A 426 -0.07 6.89 -17.14
CA ALA A 426 0.86 7.40 -16.14
C ALA A 426 2.25 6.78 -16.35
N VAL A 427 3.27 7.63 -16.35
CA VAL A 427 4.69 7.23 -16.36
C VAL A 427 5.35 7.81 -15.12
N ARG A 428 6.09 6.97 -14.40
CA ARG A 428 6.83 7.38 -13.22
C ARG A 428 8.24 6.82 -13.24
N ALA A 429 9.23 7.66 -12.96
CA ALA A 429 10.61 7.28 -12.75
C ALA A 429 11.05 7.75 -11.36
N THR A 430 11.71 6.86 -10.61
CA THR A 430 12.25 7.17 -9.28
C THR A 430 13.67 6.64 -9.17
N TYR A 431 14.51 7.35 -8.45
CA TYR A 431 15.82 6.89 -8.03
C TYR A 431 15.95 7.08 -6.53
N THR A 432 16.21 5.98 -5.82
CA THR A 432 16.34 5.96 -4.38
C THR A 432 17.71 5.43 -3.97
N THR A 433 18.29 6.03 -2.97
CA THR A 433 19.52 5.62 -2.30
C THR A 433 19.21 5.36 -0.85
N HIS A 434 19.38 4.12 -0.41
CA HIS A 434 19.28 3.72 0.99
C HIS A 434 20.66 3.30 1.53
N ARG A 435 20.98 3.73 2.74
CA ARG A 435 22.23 3.39 3.43
C ARG A 435 21.94 3.06 4.88
N ALA A 436 22.39 1.91 5.28
CA ALA A 436 22.19 1.33 6.60
C ALA A 436 23.53 1.07 7.29
N SER A 437 23.51 1.05 8.61
CA SER A 437 24.54 0.50 9.45
C SER A 437 24.54 -1.04 9.39
N GLU A 438 25.46 -1.70 10.06
CA GLU A 438 25.81 -3.11 9.79
C GLU A 438 24.66 -4.10 10.01
N PHE A 439 23.89 -3.92 11.09
CA PHE A 439 22.84 -4.87 11.47
C PHE A 439 21.43 -4.38 11.15
N GLN A 440 21.27 -3.24 10.50
CA GLN A 440 19.96 -2.78 10.05
C GLN A 440 19.50 -3.63 8.85
N ALA A 441 18.29 -4.21 8.95
CA ALA A 441 17.82 -5.31 8.10
C ALA A 441 17.69 -4.98 6.60
N ASP A 442 17.35 -3.73 6.24
CA ASP A 442 17.16 -3.35 4.83
C ASP A 442 18.46 -3.26 4.04
N GLY A 443 19.59 -3.12 4.76
CA GLY A 443 20.91 -3.02 4.16
C GLY A 443 21.12 -1.76 3.32
N SER A 444 22.18 -1.72 2.54
CA SER A 444 22.53 -0.56 1.70
C SER A 444 22.30 -0.88 0.23
N LEU A 445 21.49 -0.07 -0.47
CA LEU A 445 21.20 -0.26 -1.88
C LEU A 445 20.91 1.05 -2.61
N ASN A 446 20.97 1.01 -3.95
CA ASN A 446 20.40 2.01 -4.83
C ASN A 446 19.31 1.33 -5.67
N GLU A 447 18.16 1.97 -5.83
CA GLU A 447 17.09 1.50 -6.71
C GLU A 447 16.78 2.56 -7.79
N PHE A 448 16.71 2.12 -9.04
CA PHE A 448 16.05 2.86 -10.10
C PHE A 448 14.78 2.11 -10.49
N ARG A 449 13.65 2.79 -10.48
CA ARG A 449 12.35 2.22 -10.85
C ARG A 449 11.71 3.05 -11.97
N LEU A 450 11.20 2.38 -13.00
CA LEU A 450 10.41 2.98 -14.07
C LEU A 450 9.10 2.20 -14.21
N VAL A 451 7.98 2.90 -14.07
CA VAL A 451 6.65 2.30 -14.16
C VAL A 451 5.81 3.05 -15.18
N THR A 452 5.25 2.33 -16.13
CA THR A 452 4.24 2.86 -17.06
C THR A 452 2.94 2.10 -16.85
N THR A 453 1.86 2.82 -16.59
CA THR A 453 0.51 2.25 -16.41
C THR A 453 -0.42 2.84 -17.45
N ILE A 454 -1.10 1.98 -18.19
CA ILE A 454 -2.09 2.34 -19.21
C ILE A 454 -3.41 1.69 -18.80
N ALA A 455 -4.40 2.52 -18.53
CA ALA A 455 -5.77 2.07 -18.29
C ALA A 455 -6.62 2.34 -19.55
N PHE A 456 -7.55 1.43 -19.84
CA PHE A 456 -8.44 1.54 -20.99
C PHE A 456 -9.80 0.90 -20.69
N ASN A 457 -10.84 1.49 -21.23
CA ASN A 457 -12.20 0.93 -21.19
C ASN A 457 -12.37 0.02 -22.40
N ILE A 458 -12.98 -1.14 -22.17
CA ILE A 458 -13.31 -2.13 -23.21
C ILE A 458 -14.81 -2.06 -23.48
N LEU A 459 -15.61 -1.83 -22.41
CA LEU A 459 -17.08 -1.73 -22.48
C LEU A 459 -17.54 -0.66 -21.51
#